data_0fec2df57f5b1428f88fd21f77c24501
#
_entry.id   0fec2df57f5b1428f88fd21f77c24501
#
_cell.length_a   1.000
_cell.length_b   1.000
_cell.length_c   1.000
_cell.angle_alpha   90.00
_cell.angle_beta   90.00
_cell.angle_gamma   90.00
#
_symmetry.space_group_name_H-M   'P 1'
#
loop_
_entity.id
_entity.type
_entity.pdbx_description
1 polymer ?
#
loop_
_entity_poly.entity_id
_entity_poly.type
_entity_poly.pdbx_seq_one_letter_code
_entity_poly.pdbx_strand_id
1 'polypeptide(L)'
;MPEYETNLVNLIKDVRKELNAPRLPVVIGELTGPWVEAPPEWTKLRQAQAAAAARPEFAGNVVFVPTHDFVRKPEDSPNPGHGHHEFGNAETYFLVGDALGKGMLSLLGARKTTRHQTNSIEGWTVLVSERLLDGEKEATAKALELLRAQLREIVRVVPAPAVAKLREVTLWFSPEYPGVTPRAEYHPGAGWLRDNGRDPAMVKGVEFTDVRNFEPEMKRMPNFTLHELAHAYHDRVLAGGFDNAEIKAAYERAKEGHSYDKVERWFGNGRPNTRERAYAMTNPMEYFAESTEAFFSRNDFFPFTRAELHQHDPEMEKLLERVWKLE
;
A
#
# COMPACT_ATOMS: atom_id res chain seq x y z
N MET A 1 11.86 -11.48 41.72
CA MET A 1 10.53 -11.53 41.06
C MET A 1 10.48 -12.57 39.93
N PRO A 2 10.96 -13.81 40.13
CA PRO A 2 11.00 -14.82 39.05
C PRO A 2 9.61 -15.17 38.52
N GLU A 3 8.60 -15.18 39.41
CA GLU A 3 7.21 -15.46 39.01
C GLU A 3 6.63 -14.41 38.06
N TYR A 4 6.91 -13.12 38.28
CA TYR A 4 6.40 -12.07 37.40
C TYR A 4 7.00 -12.18 35.99
N GLU A 5 8.31 -12.40 35.88
CA GLU A 5 8.97 -12.61 34.58
C GLU A 5 8.35 -13.83 33.86
N THR A 6 8.21 -14.94 34.56
CA THR A 6 7.63 -16.15 33.98
C THR A 6 6.18 -15.93 33.54
N ASN A 7 5.37 -15.25 34.34
CA ASN A 7 3.97 -14.99 34.05
C ASN A 7 3.84 -14.06 32.81
N LEU A 8 4.70 -13.06 32.69
CA LEU A 8 4.72 -12.16 31.51
C LEU A 8 5.13 -12.91 30.24
N VAL A 9 6.12 -13.81 30.32
CA VAL A 9 6.51 -14.69 29.21
C VAL A 9 5.36 -15.60 28.80
N ASN A 10 4.67 -16.23 29.77
CA ASN A 10 3.53 -17.09 29.51
C ASN A 10 2.36 -16.31 28.88
N LEU A 11 2.03 -15.13 29.39
CA LEU A 11 1.01 -14.25 28.82
C LEU A 11 1.26 -13.98 27.32
N ILE A 12 2.48 -13.63 26.96
CA ILE A 12 2.84 -13.38 25.56
C ILE A 12 2.64 -14.65 24.71
N LYS A 13 3.07 -15.80 25.22
CA LYS A 13 2.92 -17.08 24.51
C LYS A 13 1.45 -17.47 24.34
N ASP A 14 0.65 -17.32 25.38
CA ASP A 14 -0.77 -17.66 25.36
C ASP A 14 -1.55 -16.76 24.40
N VAL A 15 -1.34 -15.45 24.44
CA VAL A 15 -1.95 -14.52 23.48
C VAL A 15 -1.59 -14.88 22.03
N ARG A 16 -0.33 -15.18 21.77
CA ARG A 16 0.11 -15.61 20.43
C ARG A 16 -0.54 -16.92 19.97
N LYS A 17 -0.71 -17.85 20.88
CA LYS A 17 -1.38 -19.13 20.63
C LYS A 17 -2.86 -18.93 20.34
N GLU A 18 -3.58 -18.19 21.19
CA GLU A 18 -5.02 -17.96 21.05
C GLU A 18 -5.35 -17.19 19.75
N LEU A 19 -4.51 -16.24 19.36
CA LEU A 19 -4.68 -15.47 18.12
C LEU A 19 -4.12 -16.17 16.89
N ASN A 20 -3.56 -17.39 17.02
CA ASN A 20 -2.84 -18.09 15.95
C ASN A 20 -1.79 -17.18 15.25
N ALA A 21 -1.11 -16.35 16.04
CA ALA A 21 -0.15 -15.36 15.57
C ALA A 21 1.22 -15.52 16.27
N PRO A 22 2.01 -16.57 15.95
CA PRO A 22 3.21 -16.95 16.70
C PRO A 22 4.30 -15.86 16.73
N ARG A 23 4.25 -14.91 15.83
CA ARG A 23 5.18 -13.79 15.75
C ARG A 23 4.55 -12.41 16.00
N LEU A 24 3.39 -12.38 16.66
CA LEU A 24 2.75 -11.13 17.04
C LEU A 24 3.76 -10.23 17.78
N PRO A 25 4.04 -9.01 17.31
CA PRO A 25 4.97 -8.11 17.99
C PRO A 25 4.38 -7.66 19.33
N VAL A 26 5.24 -7.56 20.34
CA VAL A 26 4.84 -7.11 21.68
C VAL A 26 5.80 -6.05 22.17
N VAL A 27 5.26 -4.93 22.61
CA VAL A 27 6.02 -3.89 23.31
C VAL A 27 5.71 -3.99 24.79
N ILE A 28 6.73 -4.14 25.62
CA ILE A 28 6.63 -4.10 27.08
C ILE A 28 7.05 -2.70 27.51
N GLY A 29 6.07 -1.86 27.90
CA GLY A 29 6.35 -0.59 28.56
C GLY A 29 6.86 -0.81 29.97
N GLU A 30 7.94 -0.14 30.35
CA GLU A 30 8.41 -0.15 31.71
C GLU A 30 7.36 0.42 32.66
N LEU A 31 7.24 -0.12 33.86
CA LEU A 31 6.42 0.46 34.91
C LEU A 31 6.95 1.86 35.26
N THR A 32 6.18 2.91 34.94
CA THR A 32 6.58 4.30 35.20
C THR A 32 6.65 4.57 36.69
N GLY A 33 5.53 4.52 37.38
CA GLY A 33 5.41 4.76 38.80
C GLY A 33 5.58 6.22 39.22
N PRO A 34 5.06 6.56 40.41
CA PRO A 34 4.88 7.97 40.81
C PRO A 34 6.16 8.64 41.34
N TRP A 35 7.29 7.94 41.38
CA TRP A 35 8.51 8.46 42.04
C TRP A 35 9.71 8.35 41.13
N VAL A 36 10.51 9.42 41.15
CA VAL A 36 11.84 9.45 40.53
C VAL A 36 12.75 8.41 41.22
N GLU A 37 12.67 8.32 42.55
CA GLU A 37 13.33 7.27 43.35
C GLU A 37 12.31 6.15 43.65
N ALA A 38 12.29 5.13 42.79
CA ALA A 38 11.39 4.00 42.99
C ALA A 38 11.80 3.12 44.17
N PRO A 39 10.83 2.58 44.95
CA PRO A 39 11.12 1.53 45.92
C PRO A 39 11.85 0.34 45.29
N PRO A 40 12.67 -0.41 46.07
CA PRO A 40 13.45 -1.53 45.56
C PRO A 40 12.60 -2.60 44.83
N GLU A 41 11.36 -2.78 45.24
CA GLU A 41 10.41 -3.72 44.60
C GLU A 41 10.04 -3.31 43.18
N TRP A 42 9.93 -2.02 42.91
CA TRP A 42 9.65 -1.48 41.56
C TRP A 42 10.85 -1.66 40.64
N THR A 43 12.06 -1.41 41.15
CA THR A 43 13.28 -1.69 40.40
C THR A 43 13.37 -3.16 39.99
N LYS A 44 13.08 -4.10 40.93
CA LYS A 44 13.02 -5.53 40.64
C LYS A 44 11.95 -5.88 39.59
N LEU A 45 10.79 -5.21 39.63
CA LEU A 45 9.72 -5.42 38.67
C LEU A 45 10.13 -4.95 37.26
N ARG A 46 10.73 -3.74 37.15
CA ARG A 46 11.27 -3.20 35.90
C ARG A 46 12.35 -4.13 35.32
N GLN A 47 13.26 -4.64 36.16
CA GLN A 47 14.25 -5.64 35.75
C GLN A 47 13.61 -6.93 35.22
N ALA A 48 12.53 -7.42 35.85
CA ALA A 48 11.82 -8.60 35.39
C ALA A 48 11.08 -8.34 34.06
N GLN A 49 10.56 -7.15 33.82
CA GLN A 49 9.98 -6.75 32.52
C GLN A 49 11.05 -6.75 31.41
N ALA A 50 12.20 -6.17 31.68
CA ALA A 50 13.33 -6.16 30.75
C ALA A 50 13.87 -7.57 30.47
N ALA A 51 14.00 -8.42 31.53
CA ALA A 51 14.44 -9.80 31.39
C ALA A 51 13.49 -10.66 30.56
N ALA A 52 12.16 -10.47 30.72
CA ALA A 52 11.15 -11.14 29.90
C ALA A 52 11.34 -10.80 28.40
N ALA A 53 11.55 -9.52 28.07
CA ALA A 53 11.77 -9.10 26.68
C ALA A 53 13.07 -9.65 26.09
N ALA A 54 14.11 -9.81 26.94
CA ALA A 54 15.42 -10.28 26.51
C ALA A 54 15.51 -11.82 26.31
N ARG A 55 14.43 -12.57 26.49
CA ARG A 55 14.41 -14.03 26.25
C ARG A 55 14.77 -14.35 24.81
N PRO A 56 15.63 -15.36 24.55
CA PRO A 56 16.06 -15.72 23.19
C PRO A 56 14.89 -16.02 22.23
N GLU A 57 13.83 -16.66 22.74
CA GLU A 57 12.63 -16.95 21.95
C GLU A 57 11.84 -15.70 21.51
N PHE A 58 12.12 -14.56 22.09
CA PHE A 58 11.49 -13.26 21.79
C PHE A 58 12.36 -12.33 20.93
N ALA A 59 13.53 -12.80 20.55
CA ALA A 59 14.44 -12.00 19.74
C ALA A 59 13.77 -11.48 18.46
N GLY A 60 13.79 -10.15 18.26
CA GLY A 60 13.26 -9.46 17.09
C GLY A 60 11.72 -9.38 17.02
N ASN A 61 10.98 -9.80 18.07
CA ASN A 61 9.52 -9.69 18.11
C ASN A 61 8.93 -9.30 19.47
N VAL A 62 9.77 -9.04 20.47
CA VAL A 62 9.41 -8.38 21.73
C VAL A 62 10.46 -7.31 22.03
N VAL A 63 10.03 -6.13 22.46
CA VAL A 63 10.92 -5.06 22.90
C VAL A 63 10.48 -4.53 24.27
N PHE A 64 11.47 -4.25 25.12
CA PHE A 64 11.28 -3.49 26.36
C PHE A 64 11.57 -2.02 26.08
N VAL A 65 10.68 -1.12 26.52
CA VAL A 65 10.80 0.32 26.34
C VAL A 65 10.90 0.99 27.71
N PRO A 66 12.04 1.59 28.07
CA PRO A 66 12.19 2.38 29.29
C PRO A 66 11.28 3.61 29.24
N THR A 67 10.49 3.82 30.30
CA THR A 67 9.52 4.92 30.36
C THR A 67 9.54 5.69 31.68
N HIS A 68 10.24 5.20 32.70
CA HIS A 68 10.21 5.86 34.03
C HIS A 68 10.82 7.26 34.04
N ASP A 69 11.78 7.56 33.17
CA ASP A 69 12.40 8.90 33.06
C ASP A 69 11.44 9.95 32.46
N PHE A 70 10.30 9.55 31.94
CA PHE A 70 9.31 10.46 31.37
C PHE A 70 8.37 11.03 32.44
N VAL A 71 8.38 10.49 33.65
CA VAL A 71 7.53 10.97 34.76
C VAL A 71 7.96 12.38 35.17
N ARG A 72 6.99 13.29 35.12
CA ARG A 72 7.21 14.68 35.59
C ARG A 72 7.05 14.74 37.10
N LYS A 73 7.72 15.69 37.70
CA LYS A 73 7.65 15.89 39.16
C LYS A 73 6.26 16.31 39.62
N PRO A 74 5.86 15.99 40.86
CA PRO A 74 4.58 16.42 41.42
C PRO A 74 4.35 17.90 41.31
N GLU A 75 5.37 18.72 41.66
CA GLU A 75 5.32 20.17 41.63
C GLU A 75 5.12 20.78 40.24
N ASP A 76 5.49 20.03 39.18
CA ASP A 76 5.37 20.43 37.76
C ASP A 76 4.09 19.86 37.12
N SER A 77 3.17 19.29 37.91
CA SER A 77 2.05 18.50 37.42
C SER A 77 0.71 19.00 38.01
N PRO A 78 -0.44 18.83 37.25
CA PRO A 78 -1.74 19.35 37.65
C PRO A 78 -2.30 18.75 38.94
N ASN A 79 -1.96 17.50 39.29
CA ASN A 79 -2.49 16.77 40.45
C ASN A 79 -1.37 16.19 41.31
N PRO A 80 -0.63 17.01 42.05
CA PRO A 80 0.56 16.55 42.80
C PRO A 80 0.30 15.42 43.83
N GLY A 81 -0.93 15.29 44.29
CA GLY A 81 -1.32 14.23 45.24
C GLY A 81 -1.71 12.87 44.62
N HIS A 82 -1.76 12.77 43.29
CA HIS A 82 -2.24 11.56 42.59
C HIS A 82 -1.12 10.87 41.80
N GLY A 83 -0.09 10.42 42.47
CA GLY A 83 1.09 9.80 41.87
C GLY A 83 0.78 8.58 41.02
N HIS A 84 -0.20 7.76 41.39
CA HIS A 84 -0.62 6.57 40.65
C HIS A 84 -1.29 6.86 39.30
N HIS A 85 -1.57 8.11 38.98
CA HIS A 85 -2.03 8.59 37.69
C HIS A 85 -1.01 9.58 37.06
N GLU A 86 0.26 9.38 37.33
CA GLU A 86 1.38 10.23 36.84
C GLU A 86 1.10 11.71 37.12
N PHE A 87 0.51 12.02 38.27
CA PHE A 87 0.11 13.35 38.69
C PHE A 87 -0.82 14.09 37.71
N GLY A 88 -1.49 13.36 36.79
CA GLY A 88 -2.32 13.93 35.73
C GLY A 88 -1.54 14.67 34.63
N ASN A 89 -0.25 14.41 34.51
CA ASN A 89 0.64 15.11 33.61
C ASN A 89 0.52 14.60 32.16
N ALA A 90 -0.08 15.40 31.28
CA ALA A 90 -0.30 15.04 29.89
C ALA A 90 1.00 14.79 29.09
N GLU A 91 2.08 15.51 29.43
CA GLU A 91 3.39 15.32 28.78
C GLU A 91 3.97 13.94 29.09
N THR A 92 3.86 13.47 30.35
CA THR A 92 4.25 12.09 30.70
C THR A 92 3.53 11.07 29.85
N TYR A 93 2.21 11.14 29.74
CA TYR A 93 1.42 10.20 28.90
C TYR A 93 1.79 10.29 27.45
N PHE A 94 2.02 11.49 26.92
CA PHE A 94 2.44 11.67 25.54
C PHE A 94 3.81 11.03 25.28
N LEU A 95 4.80 11.28 26.13
CA LEU A 95 6.15 10.72 25.99
C LEU A 95 6.19 9.20 26.11
N VAL A 96 5.41 8.63 27.05
CA VAL A 96 5.25 7.18 27.18
C VAL A 96 4.62 6.60 25.91
N GLY A 97 3.53 7.18 25.41
CA GLY A 97 2.86 6.74 24.19
C GLY A 97 3.75 6.83 22.96
N ASP A 98 4.50 7.91 22.81
CA ASP A 98 5.48 8.09 21.70
C ASP A 98 6.59 7.03 21.75
N ALA A 99 7.15 6.76 22.94
CA ALA A 99 8.19 5.76 23.11
C ALA A 99 7.67 4.33 22.83
N LEU A 100 6.47 3.97 23.29
CA LEU A 100 5.84 2.69 22.98
C LEU A 100 5.57 2.55 21.47
N GLY A 101 5.09 3.62 20.83
CA GLY A 101 4.90 3.68 19.38
C GLY A 101 6.21 3.44 18.61
N LYS A 102 7.30 4.10 19.01
CA LYS A 102 8.64 3.89 18.45
C LYS A 102 9.13 2.46 18.67
N GLY A 103 8.90 1.89 19.85
CA GLY A 103 9.18 0.49 20.16
C GLY A 103 8.43 -0.46 19.23
N MET A 104 7.16 -0.24 19.01
CA MET A 104 6.36 -1.04 18.06
C MET A 104 6.89 -0.90 16.63
N LEU A 105 7.19 0.31 16.18
CA LEU A 105 7.79 0.54 14.87
C LEU A 105 9.13 -0.18 14.70
N SER A 106 9.93 -0.29 15.77
CA SER A 106 11.18 -1.04 15.73
C SER A 106 10.99 -2.54 15.54
N LEU A 107 9.91 -3.11 16.10
CA LEU A 107 9.56 -4.53 16.00
C LEU A 107 8.85 -4.88 14.69
N LEU A 108 8.00 -3.99 14.20
CA LEU A 108 7.37 -4.16 12.88
C LEU A 108 8.43 -4.16 11.76
N GLY A 109 9.66 -4.16 12.17
CA GLY A 109 10.85 -3.72 11.55
C GLY A 109 10.72 -2.22 11.44
N ALA A 110 11.63 -1.41 11.94
CA ALA A 110 11.91 -0.29 11.09
C ALA A 110 11.88 -0.93 9.71
N ARG A 111 10.79 -0.75 8.94
CA ARG A 111 10.85 -1.11 7.53
C ARG A 111 12.15 -0.47 7.17
N LYS A 112 13.18 -1.30 6.94
CA LYS A 112 14.36 -0.82 6.26
C LYS A 112 13.70 -0.08 5.14
N THR A 113 13.71 1.26 5.19
CA THR A 113 13.16 2.08 4.12
C THR A 113 13.71 1.41 2.92
N THR A 114 12.82 0.72 2.19
CA THR A 114 13.29 -0.21 1.16
C THR A 114 14.10 0.69 0.28
N ARG A 115 15.44 0.56 0.34
CA ARG A 115 16.29 1.45 -0.44
C ARG A 115 15.89 1.24 -1.87
N HIS A 116 15.66 2.31 -2.58
CA HIS A 116 15.26 2.27 -3.97
C HIS A 116 16.34 2.89 -4.81
N GLN A 117 16.70 2.22 -5.88
CA GLN A 117 17.45 2.85 -6.96
C GLN A 117 16.48 3.67 -7.80
N THR A 118 16.78 4.95 -7.98
CA THR A 118 16.00 5.84 -8.84
C THR A 118 16.48 5.72 -10.28
N ASN A 119 15.53 5.43 -11.17
CA ASN A 119 15.77 5.40 -12.61
C ASN A 119 14.84 6.39 -13.30
N SER A 120 15.19 6.84 -14.51
CA SER A 120 14.32 7.58 -15.40
C SER A 120 14.04 6.75 -16.65
N ILE A 121 12.77 6.46 -16.92
CA ILE A 121 12.34 5.69 -18.10
C ILE A 121 11.28 6.48 -18.84
N GLU A 122 11.56 6.89 -20.08
CA GLU A 122 10.68 7.68 -20.96
C GLU A 122 10.13 8.95 -20.29
N GLY A 123 10.88 9.49 -19.31
CA GLY A 123 10.53 10.69 -18.54
C GLY A 123 9.77 10.42 -17.23
N TRP A 124 9.43 9.16 -16.90
CA TRP A 124 8.91 8.78 -15.59
C TRP A 124 10.02 8.54 -14.58
N THR A 125 9.78 8.91 -13.32
CA THR A 125 10.58 8.46 -12.19
C THR A 125 10.18 7.04 -11.82
N VAL A 126 11.14 6.11 -11.86
CA VAL A 126 10.95 4.70 -11.52
C VAL A 126 11.85 4.34 -10.33
N LEU A 127 11.23 3.99 -9.22
CA LEU A 127 11.91 3.59 -7.99
C LEU A 127 11.92 2.06 -7.88
N VAL A 128 13.11 1.47 -7.97
CA VAL A 128 13.31 0.01 -7.94
C VAL A 128 13.87 -0.40 -6.60
N SER A 129 13.19 -1.28 -5.88
CA SER A 129 13.66 -1.82 -4.61
C SER A 129 15.03 -2.50 -4.77
N GLU A 130 16.01 -2.16 -3.92
CA GLU A 130 17.32 -2.84 -3.88
C GLU A 130 17.17 -4.36 -3.67
N ARG A 131 16.14 -4.80 -2.95
CA ARG A 131 15.86 -6.23 -2.76
C ARG A 131 15.56 -6.97 -4.07
N LEU A 132 14.92 -6.32 -5.04
CA LEU A 132 14.69 -6.88 -6.38
C LEU A 132 15.99 -6.91 -7.17
N LEU A 133 16.82 -5.86 -7.06
CA LEU A 133 18.11 -5.78 -7.75
C LEU A 133 19.10 -6.83 -7.25
N ASP A 134 19.04 -7.20 -5.96
CA ASP A 134 19.90 -8.21 -5.35
C ASP A 134 19.36 -9.63 -5.55
N GLY A 135 18.06 -9.83 -5.35
CA GLY A 135 17.44 -11.16 -5.31
C GLY A 135 16.81 -11.62 -6.62
N GLU A 136 16.40 -10.70 -7.50
CA GLU A 136 15.63 -10.97 -8.72
C GLU A 136 16.15 -10.18 -9.92
N LYS A 137 17.43 -10.03 -10.02
CA LYS A 137 18.11 -9.13 -10.97
C LYS A 137 17.66 -9.31 -12.41
N GLU A 138 17.60 -10.55 -12.90
CA GLU A 138 17.23 -10.83 -14.31
C GLU A 138 15.76 -10.54 -14.58
N ALA A 139 14.86 -11.00 -13.69
CA ALA A 139 13.43 -10.74 -13.82
C ALA A 139 13.14 -9.21 -13.74
N THR A 140 13.81 -8.51 -12.84
CA THR A 140 13.68 -7.06 -12.70
C THR A 140 14.17 -6.32 -13.94
N ALA A 141 15.32 -6.69 -14.48
CA ALA A 141 15.85 -6.10 -15.71
C ALA A 141 14.89 -6.29 -16.89
N LYS A 142 14.33 -7.50 -17.04
CA LYS A 142 13.34 -7.83 -18.06
C LYS A 142 12.06 -7.02 -17.89
N ALA A 143 11.52 -6.94 -16.66
CA ALA A 143 10.33 -6.16 -16.35
C ALA A 143 10.52 -4.65 -16.66
N LEU A 144 11.68 -4.09 -16.35
CA LEU A 144 12.00 -2.69 -16.67
C LEU A 144 12.11 -2.44 -18.19
N GLU A 145 12.62 -3.41 -18.94
CA GLU A 145 12.64 -3.35 -20.41
C GLU A 145 11.21 -3.35 -20.98
N LEU A 146 10.35 -4.24 -20.48
CA LEU A 146 8.96 -4.34 -20.88
C LEU A 146 8.15 -3.09 -20.46
N LEU A 147 8.40 -2.56 -19.27
CA LEU A 147 7.83 -1.28 -18.85
C LEU A 147 8.21 -0.15 -19.82
N ARG A 148 9.48 -0.10 -20.24
CA ARG A 148 9.93 0.89 -21.24
C ARG A 148 9.13 0.79 -22.53
N ALA A 149 8.85 -0.42 -23.00
CA ALA A 149 8.03 -0.62 -24.20
C ALA A 149 6.60 -0.09 -24.02
N GLN A 150 5.96 -0.36 -22.88
CA GLN A 150 4.63 0.15 -22.57
C GLN A 150 4.61 1.69 -22.46
N LEU A 151 5.59 2.29 -21.78
CA LEU A 151 5.68 3.75 -21.64
C LEU A 151 5.93 4.45 -22.98
N ARG A 152 6.74 3.87 -23.87
CA ARG A 152 6.90 4.36 -25.24
C ARG A 152 5.59 4.34 -26.02
N GLU A 153 4.82 3.27 -25.88
CA GLU A 153 3.51 3.17 -26.51
C GLU A 153 2.57 4.26 -25.95
N ILE A 154 2.55 4.48 -24.63
CA ILE A 154 1.77 5.55 -24.01
C ILE A 154 2.16 6.92 -24.60
N VAL A 155 3.45 7.20 -24.69
CA VAL A 155 3.96 8.48 -25.30
C VAL A 155 3.53 8.62 -26.76
N ARG A 156 3.41 7.50 -27.50
CA ARG A 156 3.00 7.50 -28.90
C ARG A 156 1.52 7.75 -29.11
N VAL A 157 0.65 7.19 -28.24
CA VAL A 157 -0.81 7.16 -28.47
C VAL A 157 -1.59 8.18 -27.64
N VAL A 158 -1.09 8.54 -26.45
CA VAL A 158 -1.75 9.49 -25.55
C VAL A 158 -1.30 10.92 -25.89
N PRO A 159 -2.22 11.92 -25.90
CA PRO A 159 -1.86 13.31 -26.14
C PRO A 159 -0.76 13.85 -25.22
N ALA A 160 0.18 14.62 -25.77
CA ALA A 160 1.36 15.09 -25.04
C ALA A 160 1.06 15.85 -23.73
N PRO A 161 0.02 16.70 -23.63
CA PRO A 161 -0.35 17.35 -22.38
C PRO A 161 -0.77 16.33 -21.29
N ALA A 162 -1.50 15.27 -21.66
CA ALA A 162 -1.88 14.21 -20.73
C ALA A 162 -0.65 13.37 -20.31
N VAL A 163 0.24 13.04 -21.26
CA VAL A 163 1.53 12.38 -20.95
C VAL A 163 2.35 13.19 -19.93
N ALA A 164 2.38 14.53 -20.06
CA ALA A 164 3.06 15.37 -19.09
C ALA A 164 2.49 15.18 -17.66
N LYS A 165 1.17 15.06 -17.53
CA LYS A 165 0.50 14.77 -16.25
C LYS A 165 0.78 13.35 -15.74
N LEU A 166 0.78 12.37 -16.63
CA LEU A 166 1.10 10.99 -16.26
C LEU A 166 2.55 10.84 -15.77
N ARG A 167 3.50 11.61 -16.30
CA ARG A 167 4.90 11.62 -15.86
C ARG A 167 5.10 12.14 -14.44
N GLU A 168 4.13 12.84 -13.87
CA GLU A 168 4.14 13.24 -12.45
C GLU A 168 3.87 12.05 -11.49
N VAL A 169 3.44 10.91 -12.02
CA VAL A 169 3.17 9.69 -11.26
C VAL A 169 4.46 8.90 -11.09
N THR A 170 4.87 8.67 -9.85
CA THR A 170 6.03 7.81 -9.56
C THR A 170 5.65 6.34 -9.74
N LEU A 171 6.51 5.59 -10.42
CA LEU A 171 6.36 4.15 -10.63
C LEU A 171 7.28 3.40 -9.66
N TRP A 172 6.76 2.42 -8.96
CA TRP A 172 7.47 1.66 -7.92
C TRP A 172 7.58 0.20 -8.29
N PHE A 173 8.77 -0.36 -8.17
CA PHE A 173 9.00 -1.80 -8.29
C PHE A 173 9.30 -2.35 -6.91
N SER A 174 8.39 -3.12 -6.37
CA SER A 174 8.44 -3.72 -5.03
C SER A 174 8.52 -5.23 -5.10
N PRO A 175 9.19 -5.90 -4.13
CA PRO A 175 9.08 -7.34 -3.97
C PRO A 175 7.64 -7.76 -3.67
N GLU A 176 7.30 -9.00 -4.02
CA GLU A 176 6.02 -9.61 -3.66
C GLU A 176 5.75 -9.53 -2.15
N TYR A 177 4.49 -9.31 -1.79
CA TYR A 177 4.04 -9.32 -0.40
C TYR A 177 3.50 -10.69 -0.02
N PRO A 178 3.86 -11.25 1.15
CA PRO A 178 3.38 -12.54 1.58
C PRO A 178 1.85 -12.64 1.61
N GLY A 179 1.28 -13.64 0.93
CA GLY A 179 -0.17 -13.85 0.87
C GLY A 179 -0.96 -12.90 -0.03
N VAL A 180 -0.27 -12.03 -0.78
CA VAL A 180 -0.90 -11.11 -1.75
C VAL A 180 -0.53 -11.56 -3.17
N THR A 181 -1.52 -11.66 -4.04
CA THR A 181 -1.26 -11.95 -5.46
C THR A 181 -0.49 -10.79 -6.10
N PRO A 182 0.68 -11.06 -6.71
CA PRO A 182 1.47 -10.03 -7.39
C PRO A 182 0.69 -9.37 -8.53
N ARG A 183 0.79 -8.05 -8.64
CA ARG A 183 0.08 -7.24 -9.65
C ARG A 183 0.62 -5.83 -9.75
N ALA A 184 0.15 -5.08 -10.74
CA ALA A 184 0.24 -3.62 -10.75
C ALA A 184 -0.95 -3.04 -9.97
N GLU A 185 -0.73 -1.91 -9.27
CA GLU A 185 -1.75 -1.21 -8.48
C GLU A 185 -1.46 0.29 -8.38
N TYR A 186 -2.47 1.12 -8.69
CA TYR A 186 -2.43 2.53 -8.31
C TYR A 186 -2.86 2.72 -6.86
N HIS A 187 -2.17 3.57 -6.10
CA HIS A 187 -2.43 3.81 -4.68
C HIS A 187 -3.07 5.19 -4.42
N PRO A 188 -4.39 5.30 -4.33
CA PRO A 188 -5.05 6.59 -4.18
C PRO A 188 -4.86 7.23 -2.79
N GLY A 189 -4.58 6.44 -1.75
CA GLY A 189 -4.58 6.93 -0.37
C GLY A 189 -3.53 6.29 0.53
N ALA A 190 -2.83 7.11 1.33
CA ALA A 190 -1.82 6.66 2.28
C ALA A 190 -2.40 5.84 3.47
N GLY A 191 -3.68 5.97 3.77
CA GLY A 191 -4.36 5.19 4.82
C GLY A 191 -4.32 3.70 4.50
N TRP A 192 -4.85 3.32 3.34
CA TRP A 192 -4.85 1.94 2.87
C TRP A 192 -3.44 1.33 2.83
N LEU A 193 -2.44 2.10 2.36
CA LEU A 193 -1.04 1.66 2.34
C LEU A 193 -0.56 1.28 3.74
N ARG A 194 -0.81 2.12 4.75
CA ARG A 194 -0.44 1.83 6.15
C ARG A 194 -1.15 0.59 6.68
N ASP A 195 -2.46 0.50 6.47
CA ASP A 195 -3.31 -0.59 6.99
C ASP A 195 -2.92 -1.94 6.37
N ASN A 196 -2.43 -1.94 5.12
CA ASN A 196 -1.97 -3.12 4.40
C ASN A 196 -0.43 -3.33 4.47
N GLY A 197 0.24 -2.64 5.39
CA GLY A 197 1.67 -2.82 5.61
C GLY A 197 2.54 -2.36 4.44
N ARG A 198 2.07 -1.46 3.56
CA ARG A 198 2.80 -0.87 2.43
C ARG A 198 3.44 0.47 2.79
N ASP A 199 4.42 0.91 2.02
CA ASP A 199 5.07 2.20 2.26
C ASP A 199 4.11 3.36 1.91
N PRO A 200 3.75 4.23 2.88
CA PRO A 200 2.89 5.38 2.62
C PRO A 200 3.45 6.37 1.58
N ALA A 201 4.75 6.35 1.30
CA ALA A 201 5.37 7.17 0.27
C ALA A 201 4.90 6.82 -1.15
N MET A 202 4.31 5.62 -1.35
CA MET A 202 3.73 5.20 -2.64
C MET A 202 2.39 5.88 -2.97
N VAL A 203 1.86 6.71 -2.07
CA VAL A 203 0.59 7.41 -2.31
C VAL A 203 0.63 8.20 -3.60
N LYS A 204 -0.45 8.08 -4.41
CA LYS A 204 -0.57 8.67 -5.76
C LYS A 204 0.47 8.15 -6.76
N GLY A 205 1.10 7.00 -6.47
CA GLY A 205 2.00 6.28 -7.35
C GLY A 205 1.39 4.98 -7.85
N VAL A 206 2.04 4.34 -8.83
CA VAL A 206 1.73 2.99 -9.30
C VAL A 206 2.80 2.04 -8.81
N GLU A 207 2.41 0.93 -8.20
CA GLU A 207 3.31 -0.11 -7.70
C GLU A 207 3.20 -1.38 -8.57
N PHE A 208 4.34 -1.95 -8.92
CA PHE A 208 4.48 -3.23 -9.60
C PHE A 208 5.13 -4.22 -8.64
N THR A 209 4.41 -5.28 -8.28
CA THR A 209 4.91 -6.38 -7.43
C THR A 209 5.10 -7.68 -8.20
N ASP A 210 4.86 -7.67 -9.51
CA ASP A 210 4.76 -8.82 -10.39
C ASP A 210 5.91 -8.95 -11.39
N VAL A 211 7.14 -8.60 -10.99
CA VAL A 211 8.29 -8.58 -11.90
C VAL A 211 8.49 -9.90 -12.65
N ARG A 212 8.15 -11.04 -12.03
CA ARG A 212 8.22 -12.37 -12.67
C ARG A 212 7.06 -12.65 -13.63
N ASN A 213 5.93 -11.99 -13.42
CA ASN A 213 4.71 -12.17 -14.21
C ASN A 213 4.47 -11.04 -15.21
N PHE A 214 5.39 -10.08 -15.29
CA PHE A 214 5.25 -8.89 -16.13
C PHE A 214 5.03 -9.24 -17.62
N GLU A 215 5.80 -10.19 -18.13
CA GLU A 215 5.67 -10.63 -19.54
C GLU A 215 4.37 -11.44 -19.81
N PRO A 216 3.96 -12.41 -18.99
CA PRO A 216 2.65 -13.04 -19.10
C PRO A 216 1.49 -12.04 -19.01
N GLU A 217 1.57 -11.04 -18.14
CA GLU A 217 0.54 -10.02 -18.00
C GLU A 217 0.42 -9.14 -19.24
N MET A 218 1.54 -8.75 -19.86
CA MET A 218 1.54 -8.04 -21.13
C MET A 218 0.89 -8.84 -22.28
N LYS A 219 0.91 -10.16 -22.23
CA LYS A 219 0.23 -10.99 -23.25
C LYS A 219 -1.29 -10.89 -23.11
N ARG A 220 -1.80 -10.71 -21.92
CA ARG A 220 -3.22 -10.51 -21.62
C ARG A 220 -3.64 -9.05 -21.85
N MET A 221 -2.93 -8.13 -21.23
CA MET A 221 -3.12 -6.68 -21.30
C MET A 221 -1.84 -6.03 -21.82
N PRO A 222 -1.75 -5.74 -23.12
CA PRO A 222 -0.50 -5.25 -23.73
C PRO A 222 0.05 -3.98 -23.07
N ASN A 223 -0.81 -3.17 -22.46
CA ASN A 223 -0.41 -1.96 -21.73
C ASN A 223 -1.15 -1.81 -20.39
N PHE A 224 -0.98 -2.77 -19.47
CA PHE A 224 -1.57 -2.67 -18.14
C PHE A 224 -0.98 -1.49 -17.31
N THR A 225 0.20 -0.98 -17.68
CA THR A 225 0.71 0.27 -17.11
C THR A 225 -0.21 1.46 -17.45
N LEU A 226 -0.83 1.46 -18.63
CA LEU A 226 -1.81 2.50 -19.01
C LEU A 226 -3.07 2.40 -18.15
N HIS A 227 -3.52 1.19 -17.81
CA HIS A 227 -4.63 0.97 -16.88
C HIS A 227 -4.40 1.67 -15.55
N GLU A 228 -3.26 1.39 -14.91
CA GLU A 228 -2.91 2.00 -13.61
C GLU A 228 -2.69 3.52 -13.72
N LEU A 229 -2.10 3.97 -14.80
CA LEU A 229 -1.96 5.40 -15.07
C LEU A 229 -3.29 6.09 -15.39
N ALA A 230 -4.27 5.37 -15.93
CA ALA A 230 -5.63 5.89 -16.11
C ALA A 230 -6.31 6.12 -14.76
N HIS A 231 -6.15 5.22 -13.79
CA HIS A 231 -6.60 5.48 -12.40
C HIS A 231 -5.93 6.74 -11.83
N ALA A 232 -4.63 6.90 -12.02
CA ALA A 232 -3.91 8.08 -11.58
C ALA A 232 -4.43 9.36 -12.26
N TYR A 233 -4.72 9.30 -13.56
CA TYR A 233 -5.27 10.41 -14.32
C TYR A 233 -6.68 10.78 -13.83
N HIS A 234 -7.54 9.79 -13.66
CA HIS A 234 -8.90 9.95 -13.12
C HIS A 234 -8.87 10.64 -11.75
N ASP A 235 -8.05 10.14 -10.83
CA ASP A 235 -7.98 10.65 -9.45
C ASP A 235 -7.33 12.03 -9.33
N ARG A 236 -6.30 12.32 -10.14
CA ARG A 236 -5.43 13.50 -9.94
C ARG A 236 -5.69 14.64 -10.91
N VAL A 237 -6.22 14.35 -12.09
CA VAL A 237 -6.32 15.32 -13.19
C VAL A 237 -7.76 15.71 -13.48
N LEU A 238 -8.70 14.76 -13.42
CA LEU A 238 -10.09 15.05 -13.73
C LEU A 238 -10.78 15.80 -12.59
N ALA A 239 -11.68 16.70 -12.93
CA ALA A 239 -12.45 17.44 -11.94
C ALA A 239 -13.24 16.49 -11.02
N GLY A 240 -13.07 16.64 -9.71
CA GLY A 240 -13.68 15.76 -8.71
C GLY A 240 -12.97 14.42 -8.50
N GLY A 241 -11.87 14.15 -9.23
CA GLY A 241 -11.13 12.89 -9.09
C GLY A 241 -12.02 11.68 -9.30
N PHE A 242 -11.93 10.67 -8.44
CA PHE A 242 -12.79 9.47 -8.50
C PHE A 242 -14.28 9.75 -8.29
N ASP A 243 -14.64 10.96 -7.87
CA ASP A 243 -16.01 11.44 -7.80
C ASP A 243 -16.47 12.20 -9.05
N ASN A 244 -15.72 12.12 -10.15
CA ASN A 244 -16.06 12.76 -11.42
C ASN A 244 -17.49 12.38 -11.87
N ALA A 245 -18.35 13.39 -12.01
CA ALA A 245 -19.78 13.18 -12.26
C ALA A 245 -20.07 12.61 -13.66
N GLU A 246 -19.25 12.96 -14.67
CA GLU A 246 -19.45 12.47 -16.04
C GLU A 246 -19.10 10.98 -16.16
N ILE A 247 -18.01 10.55 -15.53
CA ILE A 247 -17.60 9.14 -15.51
C ILE A 247 -18.61 8.31 -14.72
N LYS A 248 -19.06 8.79 -13.54
CA LYS A 248 -20.11 8.12 -12.78
C LYS A 248 -21.42 7.96 -13.56
N ALA A 249 -21.85 9.02 -14.23
CA ALA A 249 -23.05 8.98 -15.05
C ALA A 249 -22.90 8.02 -16.25
N ALA A 250 -21.73 7.98 -16.88
CA ALA A 250 -21.42 7.05 -17.97
C ALA A 250 -21.43 5.59 -17.49
N TYR A 251 -20.83 5.32 -16.33
CA TYR A 251 -20.83 4.00 -15.69
C TYR A 251 -22.25 3.50 -15.35
N GLU A 252 -23.07 4.35 -14.70
CA GLU A 252 -24.45 3.96 -14.36
C GLU A 252 -25.29 3.70 -15.62
N ARG A 253 -25.12 4.48 -16.67
CA ARG A 253 -25.76 4.25 -17.98
C ARG A 253 -25.37 2.90 -18.59
N ALA A 254 -24.06 2.59 -18.60
CA ALA A 254 -23.55 1.32 -19.11
C ALA A 254 -24.07 0.12 -18.30
N LYS A 255 -24.14 0.28 -16.99
CA LYS A 255 -24.66 -0.72 -16.05
C LYS A 255 -26.15 -0.96 -16.23
N GLU A 256 -26.96 0.10 -16.35
CA GLU A 256 -28.42 0.03 -16.63
C GLU A 256 -28.70 -0.58 -18.00
N GLY A 257 -27.84 -0.34 -18.98
CA GLY A 257 -27.95 -0.91 -20.33
C GLY A 257 -27.64 -2.39 -20.43
N HIS A 258 -27.05 -3.02 -19.39
CA HIS A 258 -26.71 -4.44 -19.33
C HIS A 258 -25.78 -4.95 -20.47
N SER A 259 -25.21 -4.04 -21.26
CA SER A 259 -24.37 -4.40 -22.42
C SER A 259 -23.05 -5.07 -22.03
N TYR A 260 -22.58 -4.86 -20.82
CA TYR A 260 -21.35 -5.40 -20.26
C TYR A 260 -21.54 -6.64 -19.35
N ASP A 261 -22.75 -7.13 -19.16
CA ASP A 261 -23.04 -8.23 -18.23
C ASP A 261 -22.52 -9.59 -18.71
N LYS A 262 -22.35 -9.75 -20.03
CA LYS A 262 -21.86 -11.00 -20.63
C LYS A 262 -21.06 -10.72 -21.89
N VAL A 263 -19.82 -10.28 -21.70
CA VAL A 263 -18.90 -9.96 -22.77
C VAL A 263 -17.80 -11.03 -22.91
N GLU A 264 -17.09 -11.02 -24.01
CA GLU A 264 -15.96 -11.90 -24.23
C GLU A 264 -14.75 -11.45 -23.42
N ARG A 265 -14.02 -12.41 -22.80
CA ARG A 265 -12.75 -12.19 -22.15
C ARG A 265 -11.64 -12.98 -22.81
N TRP A 266 -10.56 -12.31 -23.15
CA TRP A 266 -9.34 -12.86 -23.74
C TRP A 266 -8.24 -13.04 -22.70
N PHE A 267 -7.51 -14.16 -22.73
CA PHE A 267 -6.51 -14.47 -21.70
C PHE A 267 -5.05 -14.34 -22.19
N GLY A 268 -4.81 -14.14 -23.47
CA GLY A 268 -3.46 -13.96 -24.03
C GLY A 268 -2.51 -15.16 -23.95
N ASN A 269 -2.96 -16.29 -23.44
CA ASN A 269 -2.15 -17.48 -23.16
C ASN A 269 -2.56 -18.75 -23.92
N GLY A 270 -3.39 -18.61 -24.95
CA GLY A 270 -3.89 -19.72 -25.77
C GLY A 270 -5.08 -20.47 -25.15
N ARG A 271 -5.57 -20.08 -23.97
CA ARG A 271 -6.82 -20.61 -23.42
C ARG A 271 -8.01 -20.11 -24.25
N PRO A 272 -9.09 -20.91 -24.38
CA PRO A 272 -10.34 -20.43 -24.96
C PRO A 272 -10.85 -19.19 -24.22
N ASN A 273 -11.39 -18.23 -24.97
CA ASN A 273 -12.07 -17.08 -24.39
C ASN A 273 -13.32 -17.53 -23.61
N THR A 274 -13.63 -16.81 -22.55
CA THR A 274 -14.87 -17.00 -21.78
C THR A 274 -15.87 -15.89 -22.07
N ARG A 275 -17.10 -16.06 -21.60
CA ARG A 275 -18.08 -14.97 -21.56
C ARG A 275 -18.50 -14.73 -20.12
N GLU A 276 -18.21 -13.55 -19.63
CA GLU A 276 -18.45 -13.16 -18.25
C GLU A 276 -18.75 -11.66 -18.16
N ARG A 277 -19.13 -11.17 -16.99
CA ARG A 277 -19.34 -9.75 -16.75
C ARG A 277 -18.01 -9.02 -16.87
N ALA A 278 -17.97 -7.92 -17.62
CA ALA A 278 -16.77 -7.11 -17.79
C ALA A 278 -16.24 -6.61 -16.45
N TYR A 279 -14.92 -6.62 -16.28
CA TYR A 279 -14.27 -6.05 -15.09
C TYR A 279 -14.57 -4.56 -14.94
N ALA A 280 -14.74 -3.86 -16.05
CA ALA A 280 -15.25 -2.49 -16.12
C ALA A 280 -16.50 -2.24 -15.26
N MET A 281 -17.35 -3.24 -15.07
CA MET A 281 -18.58 -3.12 -14.27
C MET A 281 -18.37 -3.33 -12.77
N THR A 282 -17.14 -3.36 -12.29
CA THR A 282 -16.79 -3.41 -10.86
C THR A 282 -17.13 -2.08 -10.19
N ASN A 283 -16.70 -0.97 -10.78
CA ASN A 283 -16.92 0.39 -10.29
C ASN A 283 -16.58 1.43 -11.38
N PRO A 284 -16.91 2.72 -11.20
CA PRO A 284 -16.59 3.77 -12.17
C PRO A 284 -15.11 3.94 -12.50
N MET A 285 -14.21 3.61 -11.56
CA MET A 285 -12.76 3.72 -11.74
C MET A 285 -12.26 2.67 -12.73
N GLU A 286 -12.69 1.41 -12.55
CA GLU A 286 -12.37 0.32 -13.46
C GLU A 286 -12.99 0.54 -14.84
N TYR A 287 -14.23 1.04 -14.89
CA TYR A 287 -14.88 1.35 -16.17
C TYR A 287 -14.07 2.38 -16.96
N PHE A 288 -13.55 3.42 -16.30
CA PHE A 288 -12.70 4.41 -16.96
C PHE A 288 -11.36 3.81 -17.41
N ALA A 289 -10.70 3.01 -16.57
CA ALA A 289 -9.40 2.40 -16.88
C ALA A 289 -9.49 1.38 -18.02
N GLU A 290 -10.43 0.44 -17.96
CA GLU A 290 -10.70 -0.57 -19.00
C GLU A 290 -11.06 0.08 -20.35
N SER A 291 -11.94 1.11 -20.32
CA SER A 291 -12.29 1.86 -21.51
C SER A 291 -11.11 2.66 -22.09
N THR A 292 -10.22 3.16 -21.25
CA THR A 292 -8.98 3.82 -21.68
C THR A 292 -8.03 2.84 -22.36
N GLU A 293 -7.92 1.60 -21.86
CA GLU A 293 -7.15 0.56 -22.54
C GLU A 293 -7.71 0.25 -23.93
N ALA A 294 -9.03 0.03 -24.04
CA ALA A 294 -9.68 -0.18 -25.33
C ALA A 294 -9.47 1.01 -26.29
N PHE A 295 -9.47 2.24 -25.76
CA PHE A 295 -9.34 3.46 -26.54
C PHE A 295 -7.92 3.68 -27.10
N PHE A 296 -6.88 3.45 -26.34
CA PHE A 296 -5.48 3.72 -26.71
C PHE A 296 -4.64 2.48 -27.00
N SER A 297 -5.08 1.29 -26.56
CA SER A 297 -4.33 0.05 -26.67
C SER A 297 -5.25 -1.13 -26.97
N ARG A 298 -5.21 -2.15 -26.11
CA ARG A 298 -6.09 -3.31 -26.17
C ARG A 298 -6.46 -3.76 -24.76
N ASN A 299 -7.75 -3.86 -24.52
CA ASN A 299 -8.32 -4.41 -23.28
C ASN A 299 -8.40 -5.95 -23.33
N ASP A 300 -8.48 -6.63 -22.19
CA ASP A 300 -8.69 -8.08 -22.10
C ASP A 300 -10.17 -8.49 -22.03
N PHE A 301 -11.06 -7.54 -21.75
CA PHE A 301 -12.52 -7.70 -21.90
C PHE A 301 -13.02 -6.93 -23.12
N PHE A 302 -14.04 -7.50 -23.79
CA PHE A 302 -14.73 -6.78 -24.85
C PHE A 302 -15.50 -5.56 -24.27
N PRO A 303 -15.37 -4.39 -24.93
CA PRO A 303 -14.68 -4.06 -26.17
C PRO A 303 -13.17 -4.07 -26.04
N PHE A 304 -12.48 -4.76 -26.96
CA PHE A 304 -11.02 -4.92 -26.91
C PHE A 304 -10.25 -3.74 -27.50
N THR A 305 -10.87 -3.03 -28.45
CA THR A 305 -10.23 -1.98 -29.23
C THR A 305 -11.11 -0.75 -29.32
N ARG A 306 -10.55 0.39 -29.73
CA ARG A 306 -11.30 1.63 -29.92
C ARG A 306 -12.44 1.47 -30.92
N ALA A 307 -12.24 0.74 -32.01
CA ALA A 307 -13.29 0.50 -33.01
C ALA A 307 -14.48 -0.27 -32.44
N GLU A 308 -14.19 -1.25 -31.58
CA GLU A 308 -15.25 -1.99 -30.86
C GLU A 308 -15.91 -1.15 -29.78
N LEU A 309 -15.14 -0.32 -29.05
CA LEU A 309 -15.67 0.64 -28.08
C LEU A 309 -16.63 1.64 -28.75
N HIS A 310 -16.25 2.17 -29.92
CA HIS A 310 -17.10 3.04 -30.70
C HIS A 310 -18.46 2.41 -31.05
N GLN A 311 -18.48 1.12 -31.35
CA GLN A 311 -19.72 0.39 -31.68
C GLN A 311 -20.53 0.00 -30.46
N HIS A 312 -19.84 -0.36 -29.37
CA HIS A 312 -20.44 -0.90 -28.16
C HIS A 312 -20.91 0.19 -27.18
N ASP A 313 -20.08 1.22 -27.01
CA ASP A 313 -20.32 2.33 -26.07
C ASP A 313 -19.79 3.67 -26.64
N PRO A 314 -20.46 4.21 -27.68
CA PRO A 314 -20.05 5.44 -28.36
C PRO A 314 -20.05 6.67 -27.43
N GLU A 315 -20.86 6.66 -26.38
CA GLU A 315 -20.90 7.78 -25.42
C GLU A 315 -19.65 7.78 -24.52
N MET A 316 -19.16 6.59 -24.14
CA MET A 316 -17.91 6.49 -23.42
C MET A 316 -16.72 6.85 -24.30
N GLU A 317 -16.68 6.44 -25.55
CA GLU A 317 -15.64 6.87 -26.47
C GLU A 317 -15.57 8.39 -26.61
N LYS A 318 -16.71 9.06 -26.80
CA LYS A 318 -16.76 10.54 -26.85
C LYS A 318 -16.32 11.19 -25.54
N LEU A 319 -16.65 10.59 -24.42
CA LEU A 319 -16.18 11.07 -23.11
C LEU A 319 -14.66 10.97 -23.02
N LEU A 320 -14.05 9.85 -23.42
CA LEU A 320 -12.60 9.66 -23.43
C LEU A 320 -11.90 10.65 -24.37
N GLU A 321 -12.49 10.93 -25.55
CA GLU A 321 -11.95 11.96 -26.45
C GLU A 321 -11.84 13.33 -25.77
N ARG A 322 -12.86 13.74 -25.03
CA ARG A 322 -12.85 15.01 -24.31
C ARG A 322 -11.85 15.02 -23.16
N VAL A 323 -11.90 14.02 -22.27
CA VAL A 323 -11.12 14.05 -21.02
C VAL A 323 -9.63 13.86 -21.25
N TRP A 324 -9.24 13.14 -22.32
CA TRP A 324 -7.82 12.94 -22.63
C TRP A 324 -7.21 14.04 -23.53
N LYS A 325 -7.99 14.81 -24.23
CA LYS A 325 -7.48 15.88 -25.10
C LYS A 325 -6.90 17.06 -24.36
N LEU A 326 -7.35 17.35 -23.12
CA LEU A 326 -6.95 18.52 -22.35
C LEU A 326 -6.99 19.80 -23.23
N GLU A 327 -8.20 20.25 -23.55
CA GLU A 327 -8.42 21.58 -24.16
C GLU A 327 -8.10 22.71 -23.19
#